data_73b2c95ed485f0d87d97c667eb8054b9
#
_entry.id   73b2c95ed485f0d87d97c667eb8054b9
#
_cell.length_a   1.000
_cell.length_b   1.000
_cell.length_c   1.000
_cell.angle_alpha   90.00
_cell.angle_beta   90.00
_cell.angle_gamma   90.00
#
_symmetry.space_group_name_H-M   'P 1'
#
loop_
_entity.id
_entity.type
_entity.pdbx_description
1 polymer ?
#
loop_
_entity_poly.entity_id
_entity_poly.type
_entity_poly.pdbx_seq_one_letter_code
_entity_poly.pdbx_strand_id
1 'polypeptide(L)'
;MKKTTIGFAMTGSFCTFEPVLKQVEELVKRGYDVLPILSYHAGSLDTRFMQAERLRERLLALTGHEPIDTLQKAEPIGPKRMTDLYVMSPATGNSLAKLANGIFDTPALLGAKSHLRNERPLVLAVSTNDGLGAAAQNIGKLLVWRNVYFVPFRQDDPIGKPRSLVADFTQLPKTVSAALSGVQLQPLIAACVTMDALGEQPIIH
;
A
#
# COMPACT_ATOMS: atom_id res chain seq x y z
N MET A 1 -6.07 26.92 1.66
CA MET A 1 -5.46 26.05 0.62
C MET A 1 -6.19 24.73 0.62
N LYS A 2 -6.47 24.15 -0.56
CA LYS A 2 -7.11 22.83 -0.66
C LYS A 2 -6.15 21.77 -0.10
N LYS A 3 -6.62 20.91 0.80
CA LYS A 3 -5.82 19.77 1.29
C LYS A 3 -5.54 18.79 0.16
N THR A 4 -4.35 18.19 0.15
CA THR A 4 -4.04 17.08 -0.75
C THR A 4 -4.81 15.85 -0.31
N THR A 5 -5.59 15.26 -1.20
CA THR A 5 -6.42 14.08 -0.91
C THR A 5 -5.70 12.80 -1.34
N ILE A 6 -5.55 11.89 -0.42
CA ILE A 6 -4.93 10.56 -0.63
C ILE A 6 -6.02 9.50 -0.62
N GLY A 7 -6.20 8.77 -1.74
CA GLY A 7 -6.96 7.53 -1.74
C GLY A 7 -6.13 6.42 -1.11
N PHE A 8 -6.57 5.85 0.01
CA PHE A 8 -5.81 4.86 0.76
C PHE A 8 -6.50 3.50 0.72
N ALA A 9 -6.02 2.62 -0.15
CA ALA A 9 -6.59 1.30 -0.37
C ALA A 9 -5.90 0.24 0.49
N MET A 10 -6.68 -0.49 1.29
CA MET A 10 -6.21 -1.65 2.06
C MET A 10 -6.64 -2.95 1.40
N THR A 11 -5.69 -3.90 1.27
CA THR A 11 -5.97 -5.23 0.72
C THR A 11 -5.64 -6.35 1.73
N GLY A 12 -5.93 -7.60 1.42
CA GLY A 12 -6.05 -8.71 2.37
C GLY A 12 -4.76 -9.24 3.03
N SER A 13 -3.76 -8.41 3.32
CA SER A 13 -2.62 -8.79 4.17
C SER A 13 -2.90 -8.43 5.63
N PHE A 14 -3.79 -9.21 6.27
CA PHE A 14 -4.38 -8.90 7.58
C PHE A 14 -3.36 -8.71 8.71
N CYS A 15 -2.27 -9.48 8.70
CA CYS A 15 -1.22 -9.40 9.73
C CYS A 15 -0.47 -8.06 9.74
N THR A 16 -0.60 -7.27 8.67
CA THR A 16 0.06 -5.96 8.54
C THR A 16 -0.91 -4.78 8.76
N PHE A 17 -2.17 -5.02 9.13
CA PHE A 17 -3.14 -3.94 9.31
C PHE A 17 -2.76 -2.95 10.42
N GLU A 18 -2.27 -3.45 11.56
CA GLU A 18 -1.88 -2.55 12.67
C GLU A 18 -0.75 -1.58 12.30
N PRO A 19 0.40 -2.01 11.75
CA PRO A 19 1.42 -1.07 11.32
C PRO A 19 0.94 -0.14 10.19
N VAL A 20 0.04 -0.59 9.30
CA VAL A 20 -0.52 0.25 8.23
C VAL A 20 -1.45 1.32 8.79
N LEU A 21 -2.33 1.00 9.75
CA LEU A 21 -3.22 1.98 10.38
C LEU A 21 -2.45 3.10 11.10
N LYS A 22 -1.29 2.78 11.69
CA LYS A 22 -0.38 3.81 12.23
C LYS A 22 0.09 4.79 11.14
N GLN A 23 0.27 4.33 9.92
CA GLN A 23 0.66 5.19 8.80
C GLN A 23 -0.52 6.03 8.27
N VAL A 24 -1.74 5.49 8.31
CA VAL A 24 -2.95 6.29 8.04
C VAL A 24 -3.04 7.46 9.04
N GLU A 25 -2.88 7.17 10.33
CA GLU A 25 -2.87 8.19 11.38
C GLU A 25 -1.79 9.25 11.15
N GLU A 26 -0.57 8.81 10.79
CA GLU A 26 0.55 9.72 10.52
C GLU A 26 0.27 10.63 9.30
N LEU A 27 -0.33 10.10 8.23
CA LEU A 27 -0.71 10.90 7.07
C LEU A 27 -1.77 11.95 7.43
N VAL A 28 -2.76 11.59 8.24
CA VAL A 28 -3.78 12.53 8.72
C VAL A 28 -3.13 13.62 9.60
N LYS A 29 -2.21 13.25 10.52
CA LYS A 29 -1.44 14.21 11.34
C LYS A 29 -0.61 15.19 10.50
N ARG A 30 -0.12 14.75 9.34
CA ARG A 30 0.59 15.61 8.38
C ARG A 30 -0.32 16.54 7.57
N GLY A 31 -1.63 16.49 7.82
CA GLY A 31 -2.61 17.37 7.20
C GLY A 31 -3.16 16.89 5.87
N TYR A 32 -2.88 15.64 5.46
CA TYR A 32 -3.53 15.04 4.29
C TYR A 32 -5.00 14.72 4.58
N ASP A 33 -5.83 14.82 3.55
CA ASP A 33 -7.19 14.31 3.56
C ASP A 33 -7.15 12.85 3.07
N VAL A 34 -7.39 11.88 3.95
CA VAL A 34 -7.23 10.46 3.64
C VAL A 34 -8.59 9.81 3.40
N LEU A 35 -8.84 9.36 2.17
CA LEU A 35 -10.04 8.68 1.75
C LEU A 35 -9.82 7.16 1.77
N PRO A 36 -10.36 6.41 2.74
CA PRO A 36 -10.12 4.98 2.86
C PRO A 36 -10.89 4.18 1.81
N ILE A 37 -10.23 3.18 1.24
CA ILE A 37 -10.82 2.24 0.28
C ILE A 37 -10.49 0.81 0.74
N LEU A 38 -11.44 -0.10 0.67
CA LEU A 38 -11.25 -1.49 1.06
C LEU A 38 -11.41 -2.43 -0.13
N SER A 39 -10.51 -3.40 -0.27
CA SER A 39 -10.79 -4.56 -1.11
C SER A 39 -11.90 -5.38 -0.47
N TYR A 40 -12.58 -6.24 -1.24
CA TYR A 40 -13.65 -7.08 -0.69
C TYR A 40 -13.19 -7.89 0.52
N HIS A 41 -12.04 -8.56 0.44
CA HIS A 41 -11.53 -9.34 1.57
C HIS A 41 -11.22 -8.48 2.80
N ALA A 42 -10.58 -7.33 2.62
CA ALA A 42 -10.27 -6.44 3.75
C ALA A 42 -11.52 -5.87 4.42
N GLY A 43 -12.58 -5.64 3.63
CA GLY A 43 -13.83 -5.06 4.10
C GLY A 43 -14.88 -6.06 4.60
N SER A 44 -14.67 -7.39 4.46
CA SER A 44 -15.69 -8.38 4.78
C SER A 44 -15.24 -9.59 5.60
N LEU A 45 -13.92 -9.88 5.64
CA LEU A 45 -13.44 -11.08 6.32
C LEU A 45 -12.97 -10.76 7.74
N ASP A 46 -13.59 -11.46 8.70
CA ASP A 46 -13.11 -11.51 10.06
C ASP A 46 -11.91 -12.46 10.16
N THR A 47 -10.85 -12.00 10.81
CA THR A 47 -9.63 -12.78 11.01
C THR A 47 -9.17 -12.69 12.45
N ARG A 48 -8.22 -13.56 12.83
CA ARG A 48 -7.59 -13.50 14.15
C ARG A 48 -6.83 -12.18 14.40
N PHE A 49 -6.51 -11.43 13.35
CA PHE A 49 -5.77 -10.17 13.45
C PHE A 49 -6.70 -8.97 13.64
N MET A 50 -7.85 -8.97 12.93
CA MET A 50 -8.82 -7.88 13.00
C MET A 50 -10.15 -8.34 12.42
N GLN A 51 -11.26 -7.90 13.04
CA GLN A 51 -12.61 -8.01 12.49
C GLN A 51 -12.83 -6.91 11.44
N ALA A 52 -13.59 -7.22 10.39
CA ALA A 52 -13.83 -6.29 9.29
C ALA A 52 -14.54 -5.00 9.77
N GLU A 53 -15.53 -5.14 10.67
CA GLU A 53 -16.24 -4.00 11.22
C GLU A 53 -15.31 -3.11 12.05
N ARG A 54 -14.47 -3.68 12.89
CA ARG A 54 -13.48 -2.92 13.67
C ARG A 54 -12.49 -2.16 12.77
N LEU A 55 -12.11 -2.73 11.62
CA LEU A 55 -11.29 -2.01 10.65
C LEU A 55 -12.01 -0.78 10.10
N ARG A 56 -13.31 -0.90 9.76
CA ARG A 56 -14.16 0.18 9.27
C ARG A 56 -14.27 1.30 10.30
N GLU A 57 -14.64 0.96 11.54
CA GLU A 57 -14.75 1.92 12.65
C GLU A 57 -13.43 2.69 12.86
N ARG A 58 -12.30 1.99 12.86
CA ARG A 58 -11.00 2.61 13.04
C ARG A 58 -10.63 3.56 11.89
N LEU A 59 -10.91 3.15 10.65
CA LEU A 59 -10.66 4.01 9.49
C LEU A 59 -11.55 5.25 9.53
N LEU A 60 -12.84 5.10 9.84
CA LEU A 60 -13.75 6.23 10.02
C LEU A 60 -13.26 7.18 11.13
N ALA A 61 -12.89 6.64 12.29
CA ALA A 61 -12.38 7.45 13.41
C ALA A 61 -11.09 8.20 13.08
N LEU A 62 -10.17 7.58 12.31
CA LEU A 62 -8.90 8.20 11.93
C LEU A 62 -9.07 9.26 10.83
N THR A 63 -9.93 9.00 9.84
CA THR A 63 -9.97 9.81 8.60
C THR A 63 -11.18 10.73 8.52
N GLY A 64 -12.24 10.44 9.28
CA GLY A 64 -13.53 11.14 9.17
C GLY A 64 -14.35 10.73 7.95
N HIS A 65 -13.90 9.73 7.19
CA HIS A 65 -14.57 9.25 5.98
C HIS A 65 -15.00 7.79 6.09
N GLU A 66 -16.21 7.50 5.65
CA GLU A 66 -16.66 6.12 5.45
C GLU A 66 -15.82 5.42 4.38
N PRO A 67 -15.38 4.17 4.60
CA PRO A 67 -14.61 3.45 3.60
C PRO A 67 -15.38 3.18 2.30
N ILE A 68 -14.71 3.39 1.19
CA ILE A 68 -15.18 2.99 -0.14
C ILE A 68 -14.95 1.48 -0.28
N ASP A 69 -16.02 0.72 -0.36
CA ASP A 69 -16.01 -0.75 -0.27
C ASP A 69 -16.78 -1.46 -1.40
N THR A 70 -17.35 -0.69 -2.33
CA THR A 70 -18.04 -1.21 -3.51
C THR A 70 -17.48 -0.61 -4.79
N LEU A 71 -17.67 -1.29 -5.93
CA LEU A 71 -17.26 -0.78 -7.24
C LEU A 71 -17.99 0.52 -7.57
N GLN A 72 -19.27 0.63 -7.21
CA GLN A 72 -20.09 1.82 -7.45
C GLN A 72 -19.53 3.04 -6.71
N LYS A 73 -19.09 2.86 -5.46
CA LYS A 73 -18.46 3.94 -4.68
C LYS A 73 -17.05 4.29 -5.17
N ALA A 74 -16.32 3.33 -5.77
CA ALA A 74 -14.97 3.54 -6.28
C ALA A 74 -14.94 4.15 -7.71
N GLU A 75 -15.98 3.93 -8.50
CA GLU A 75 -16.06 4.44 -9.89
C GLU A 75 -15.83 5.96 -10.00
N PRO A 76 -16.41 6.82 -9.13
CA PRO A 76 -16.24 8.26 -9.22
C PRO A 76 -14.82 8.78 -8.97
N ILE A 77 -13.91 7.97 -8.41
CA ILE A 77 -12.52 8.39 -8.06
C ILE A 77 -11.82 9.02 -9.27
N GLY A 78 -11.92 8.40 -10.43
CA GLY A 78 -11.30 8.90 -11.66
C GLY A 78 -12.02 10.09 -12.27
N PRO A 79 -13.30 9.97 -12.68
CA PRO A 79 -14.05 11.03 -13.34
C PRO A 79 -14.13 12.33 -12.53
N LYS A 80 -14.32 12.21 -11.22
CA LYS A 80 -14.37 13.37 -10.31
C LYS A 80 -13.01 13.83 -9.80
N ARG A 81 -11.92 13.15 -10.18
CA ARG A 81 -10.55 13.44 -9.71
C ARG A 81 -10.48 13.59 -8.19
N MET A 82 -11.08 12.62 -7.48
CA MET A 82 -11.26 12.69 -6.03
C MET A 82 -9.95 12.65 -5.25
N THR A 83 -8.87 12.08 -5.81
CA THR A 83 -7.59 11.85 -5.13
C THR A 83 -6.44 12.50 -5.89
N ASP A 84 -5.49 13.09 -5.19
CA ASP A 84 -4.27 13.68 -5.75
C ASP A 84 -3.12 12.66 -5.80
N LEU A 85 -3.14 11.68 -4.88
CA LEU A 85 -2.27 10.52 -4.84
C LEU A 85 -3.09 9.30 -4.39
N TYR A 86 -2.72 8.12 -4.86
CA TYR A 86 -3.33 6.86 -4.44
C TYR A 86 -2.30 5.96 -3.78
N VAL A 87 -2.63 5.39 -2.63
CA VAL A 87 -1.81 4.42 -1.90
C VAL A 87 -2.52 3.07 -1.92
N MET A 88 -1.81 1.99 -2.20
CA MET A 88 -2.26 0.62 -1.90
C MET A 88 -1.35 0.04 -0.84
N SER A 89 -1.83 -0.01 0.40
CA SER A 89 -1.07 -0.47 1.56
C SER A 89 -2.00 -1.14 2.58
N PRO A 90 -1.77 -2.43 2.88
CA PRO A 90 -0.80 -3.32 2.25
C PRO A 90 -1.24 -3.73 0.83
N ALA A 91 -0.28 -3.94 -0.08
CA ALA A 91 -0.52 -4.47 -1.42
C ALA A 91 -0.16 -5.96 -1.46
N THR A 92 -1.17 -6.84 -1.51
CA THR A 92 -0.97 -8.29 -1.57
C THR A 92 -0.48 -8.75 -2.93
N GLY A 93 0.17 -9.91 -3.00
CA GLY A 93 0.57 -10.54 -4.26
C GLY A 93 -0.59 -10.68 -5.26
N ASN A 94 -1.79 -11.03 -4.78
CA ASN A 94 -3.00 -11.09 -5.61
C ASN A 94 -3.38 -9.71 -6.19
N SER A 95 -3.33 -8.66 -5.38
CA SER A 95 -3.63 -7.29 -5.84
C SER A 95 -2.60 -6.78 -6.82
N LEU A 96 -1.31 -7.05 -6.57
CA LEU A 96 -0.21 -6.72 -7.49
C LEU A 96 -0.36 -7.45 -8.83
N ALA A 97 -0.69 -8.75 -8.79
CA ALA A 97 -0.93 -9.55 -9.99
C ALA A 97 -2.10 -9.00 -10.83
N LYS A 98 -3.22 -8.71 -10.18
CA LYS A 98 -4.40 -8.14 -10.85
C LYS A 98 -4.09 -6.77 -11.47
N LEU A 99 -3.46 -5.88 -10.72
CA LEU A 99 -3.06 -4.56 -11.19
C LEU A 99 -2.14 -4.66 -12.41
N ALA A 100 -1.07 -5.48 -12.33
CA ALA A 100 -0.09 -5.67 -13.40
C ALA A 100 -0.66 -6.29 -14.68
N ASN A 101 -1.78 -6.99 -14.58
CA ASN A 101 -2.45 -7.66 -15.71
C ASN A 101 -3.78 -7.00 -16.11
N GLY A 102 -4.06 -5.80 -15.62
CA GLY A 102 -5.23 -5.01 -16.04
C GLY A 102 -6.57 -5.55 -15.52
N ILE A 103 -6.58 -6.26 -14.38
CA ILE A 103 -7.78 -6.80 -13.75
C ILE A 103 -8.20 -5.87 -12.61
N PHE A 104 -9.38 -5.29 -12.68
CA PHE A 104 -9.85 -4.23 -11.77
C PHE A 104 -11.20 -4.56 -11.14
N ASP A 105 -11.33 -5.75 -10.60
CA ASP A 105 -12.56 -6.38 -10.11
C ASP A 105 -12.83 -6.14 -8.60
N THR A 106 -12.07 -5.26 -7.97
CA THR A 106 -12.30 -4.85 -6.57
C THR A 106 -12.30 -3.33 -6.45
N PRO A 107 -12.93 -2.75 -5.41
CA PRO A 107 -12.92 -1.29 -5.21
C PRO A 107 -11.52 -0.71 -5.16
N ALA A 108 -10.58 -1.38 -4.47
CA ALA A 108 -9.18 -0.99 -4.37
C ALA A 108 -8.47 -0.92 -5.74
N LEU A 109 -8.70 -1.91 -6.61
CA LEU A 109 -8.10 -1.98 -7.94
C LEU A 109 -8.79 -1.03 -8.93
N LEU A 110 -10.12 -0.94 -8.89
CA LEU A 110 -10.85 0.01 -9.73
C LEU A 110 -10.47 1.45 -9.39
N GLY A 111 -10.34 1.78 -8.11
CA GLY A 111 -9.84 3.08 -7.66
C GLY A 111 -8.45 3.38 -8.18
N ALA A 112 -7.50 2.43 -8.06
CA ALA A 112 -6.14 2.58 -8.57
C ALA A 112 -6.11 2.81 -10.09
N LYS A 113 -6.85 2.00 -10.88
CA LYS A 113 -7.00 2.20 -12.33
C LYS A 113 -7.55 3.59 -12.66
N SER A 114 -8.65 3.97 -12.01
CA SER A 114 -9.33 5.23 -12.26
C SER A 114 -8.45 6.41 -11.92
N HIS A 115 -7.62 6.29 -10.89
CA HIS A 115 -6.64 7.29 -10.50
C HIS A 115 -5.48 7.39 -11.50
N LEU A 116 -4.85 6.26 -11.88
CA LEU A 116 -3.75 6.20 -12.84
C LEU A 116 -4.14 6.76 -14.22
N ARG A 117 -5.39 6.58 -14.64
CA ARG A 117 -5.92 7.17 -15.89
C ARG A 117 -5.80 8.70 -15.91
N ASN A 118 -5.74 9.35 -14.76
CA ASN A 118 -5.53 10.79 -14.64
C ASN A 118 -4.05 11.18 -14.57
N GLU A 119 -3.14 10.24 -14.84
CA GLU A 119 -1.68 10.41 -14.79
C GLU A 119 -1.16 10.85 -13.41
N ARG A 120 -1.86 10.45 -12.33
CA ARG A 120 -1.51 10.78 -10.96
C ARG A 120 -0.75 9.65 -10.27
N PRO A 121 0.08 9.95 -9.24
CA PRO A 121 0.97 8.98 -8.62
C PRO A 121 0.23 7.90 -7.81
N LEU A 122 0.62 6.65 -8.01
CA LEU A 122 0.23 5.48 -7.23
C LEU A 122 1.41 4.97 -6.41
N VAL A 123 1.24 4.84 -5.11
CA VAL A 123 2.23 4.26 -4.18
C VAL A 123 1.80 2.85 -3.79
N LEU A 124 2.72 1.89 -3.92
CA LEU A 124 2.51 0.48 -3.59
C LEU A 124 3.38 0.08 -2.40
N ALA A 125 2.75 -0.41 -1.33
CA ALA A 125 3.42 -0.99 -0.17
C ALA A 125 3.27 -2.52 -0.20
N VAL A 126 4.25 -3.21 -0.76
CA VAL A 126 4.23 -4.66 -0.96
C VAL A 126 4.10 -5.40 0.37
N SER A 127 3.24 -6.40 0.42
CA SER A 127 3.14 -7.33 1.55
C SER A 127 2.68 -8.69 1.03
N THR A 128 3.64 -9.58 0.75
CA THR A 128 3.36 -10.91 0.17
C THR A 128 4.41 -11.93 0.56
N ASN A 129 3.98 -13.16 0.85
CA ASN A 129 4.87 -14.28 1.15
C ASN A 129 5.56 -14.87 -0.10
N ASP A 130 5.19 -14.39 -1.29
CA ASP A 130 5.66 -14.89 -2.57
C ASP A 130 6.31 -13.80 -3.44
N GLY A 131 6.83 -12.76 -2.82
CA GLY A 131 7.44 -11.61 -3.50
C GLY A 131 8.65 -11.97 -4.36
N LEU A 132 9.44 -12.97 -3.96
CA LEU A 132 10.57 -13.54 -4.71
C LEU A 132 10.18 -14.84 -5.45
N GLY A 133 8.90 -15.14 -5.58
CA GLY A 133 8.32 -16.24 -6.33
C GLY A 133 7.44 -15.72 -7.48
N ALA A 134 6.23 -16.25 -7.62
CA ALA A 134 5.31 -15.89 -8.71
C ALA A 134 4.94 -14.40 -8.73
N ALA A 135 4.91 -13.72 -7.57
CA ALA A 135 4.65 -12.28 -7.51
C ALA A 135 5.80 -11.42 -8.06
N ALA A 136 7.03 -11.95 -8.16
CA ALA A 136 8.21 -11.19 -8.64
C ALA A 136 7.99 -10.60 -10.04
N GLN A 137 7.42 -11.36 -10.96
CA GLN A 137 7.12 -10.89 -12.32
C GLN A 137 6.14 -9.71 -12.34
N ASN A 138 5.16 -9.71 -11.44
CA ASN A 138 4.15 -8.65 -11.35
C ASN A 138 4.74 -7.40 -10.70
N ILE A 139 5.58 -7.56 -9.68
CA ILE A 139 6.35 -6.47 -9.09
C ILE A 139 7.26 -5.86 -10.15
N GLY A 140 8.02 -6.68 -10.90
CA GLY A 140 8.87 -6.23 -11.98
C GLY A 140 8.13 -5.44 -13.07
N LYS A 141 6.94 -5.92 -13.49
CA LYS A 141 6.09 -5.16 -14.42
C LYS A 141 5.70 -3.80 -13.86
N LEU A 142 5.28 -3.73 -12.60
CA LEU A 142 4.82 -2.49 -11.97
C LEU A 142 5.95 -1.51 -11.69
N LEU A 143 7.18 -1.98 -11.46
CA LEU A 143 8.37 -1.14 -11.24
C LEU A 143 8.72 -0.25 -12.45
N VAL A 144 8.35 -0.66 -13.65
CA VAL A 144 8.62 0.11 -14.88
C VAL A 144 7.41 0.96 -15.34
N TRP A 145 6.29 0.91 -14.62
CA TRP A 145 5.14 1.71 -14.97
C TRP A 145 5.35 3.18 -14.57
N ARG A 146 4.97 4.08 -15.49
CA ARG A 146 4.95 5.51 -15.19
C ARG A 146 3.96 5.82 -14.07
N ASN A 147 4.32 6.72 -13.17
CA ASN A 147 3.54 7.18 -12.03
C ASN A 147 3.26 6.08 -10.98
N VAL A 148 3.98 4.96 -10.99
CA VAL A 148 3.94 3.94 -9.95
C VAL A 148 5.22 4.00 -9.14
N TYR A 149 5.08 4.11 -7.82
CA TYR A 149 6.15 4.25 -6.85
C TYR A 149 6.00 3.17 -5.78
N PHE A 150 7.09 2.69 -5.27
CA PHE A 150 7.09 1.67 -4.23
C PHE A 150 7.59 2.23 -2.91
N VAL A 151 6.93 1.82 -1.83
CA VAL A 151 7.52 1.97 -0.49
C VAL A 151 8.72 1.03 -0.43
N PRO A 152 9.90 1.47 0.05
CA PRO A 152 11.05 0.58 0.24
C PRO A 152 10.66 -0.72 0.92
N PHE A 153 11.17 -1.84 0.42
CA PHE A 153 10.80 -3.17 0.90
C PHE A 153 12.01 -4.09 1.09
N ARG A 154 11.81 -5.12 1.89
CA ARG A 154 12.84 -6.12 2.25
C ARG A 154 12.20 -7.49 2.48
N GLN A 155 13.02 -8.51 2.67
CA GLN A 155 12.57 -9.74 3.28
C GLN A 155 12.33 -9.50 4.78
N ASP A 156 11.20 -9.99 5.31
CA ASP A 156 10.86 -9.92 6.73
C ASP A 156 11.45 -11.08 7.54
N ASP A 157 11.57 -12.24 6.91
CA ASP A 157 12.11 -13.46 7.50
C ASP A 157 12.82 -14.29 6.42
N PRO A 158 14.10 -13.98 6.11
CA PRO A 158 14.83 -14.67 5.02
C PRO A 158 15.00 -16.19 5.23
N ILE A 159 15.00 -16.65 6.48
CA ILE A 159 15.17 -18.07 6.81
C ILE A 159 13.83 -18.79 6.82
N GLY A 160 12.85 -18.30 7.58
CA GLY A 160 11.54 -18.95 7.71
C GLY A 160 10.60 -18.71 6.52
N LYS A 161 10.79 -17.59 5.79
CA LYS A 161 9.99 -17.19 4.64
C LYS A 161 10.86 -16.67 3.50
N PRO A 162 11.69 -17.50 2.87
CA PRO A 162 12.75 -17.08 1.94
C PRO A 162 12.25 -16.37 0.68
N ARG A 163 10.94 -16.41 0.39
CA ARG A 163 10.33 -15.72 -0.77
C ARG A 163 9.48 -14.51 -0.39
N SER A 164 9.36 -14.20 0.90
CA SER A 164 8.52 -13.10 1.37
C SER A 164 9.18 -11.75 1.09
N LEU A 165 8.36 -10.78 0.69
CA LEU A 165 8.71 -9.36 0.62
C LEU A 165 7.68 -8.52 1.36
N VAL A 166 8.16 -7.60 2.18
CA VAL A 166 7.34 -6.68 2.94
C VAL A 166 7.89 -5.25 2.86
N ALA A 167 7.00 -4.29 2.67
CA ALA A 167 7.35 -2.87 2.71
C ALA A 167 7.74 -2.45 4.14
N ASP A 168 8.73 -1.58 4.24
CA ASP A 168 8.93 -0.81 5.47
C ASP A 168 7.85 0.28 5.54
N PHE A 169 6.73 -0.06 6.21
CA PHE A 169 5.58 0.84 6.30
C PHE A 169 5.95 2.19 6.95
N THR A 170 7.00 2.28 7.75
CA THR A 170 7.45 3.54 8.36
C THR A 170 7.95 4.55 7.33
N GLN A 171 8.35 4.08 6.14
CA GLN A 171 8.76 4.93 5.02
C GLN A 171 7.57 5.41 4.16
N LEU A 172 6.34 4.93 4.42
CA LEU A 172 5.18 5.30 3.61
C LEU A 172 4.96 6.81 3.52
N PRO A 173 4.99 7.60 4.62
CA PRO A 173 4.79 9.04 4.53
C PRO A 173 5.88 9.77 3.73
N LYS A 174 7.11 9.29 3.79
CA LYS A 174 8.22 9.83 2.97
C LYS A 174 8.03 9.47 1.50
N THR A 175 7.61 8.22 1.21
CA THR A 175 7.32 7.76 -0.15
C THR A 175 6.17 8.56 -0.77
N VAL A 176 5.11 8.85 0.00
CA VAL A 176 4.00 9.71 -0.43
C VAL A 176 4.51 11.10 -0.84
N SER A 177 5.35 11.73 0.00
CA SER A 177 5.92 13.05 -0.31
C SER A 177 6.81 13.01 -1.57
N ALA A 178 7.65 11.99 -1.73
CA ALA A 178 8.50 11.82 -2.90
C ALA A 178 7.68 11.57 -4.18
N ALA A 179 6.65 10.71 -4.10
CA ALA A 179 5.76 10.40 -5.23
C ALA A 179 4.95 11.61 -5.70
N LEU A 180 4.52 12.48 -4.79
CA LEU A 180 3.87 13.76 -5.15
C LEU A 180 4.82 14.69 -5.94
N SER A 181 6.12 14.54 -5.76
CA SER A 181 7.16 15.25 -6.53
C SER A 181 7.66 14.46 -7.76
N GLY A 182 7.05 13.32 -8.07
CA GLY A 182 7.42 12.48 -9.21
C GLY A 182 8.71 11.67 -9.01
N VAL A 183 9.15 11.43 -7.77
CA VAL A 183 10.42 10.79 -7.44
C VAL A 183 10.19 9.48 -6.68
N GLN A 184 10.90 8.40 -7.06
CA GLN A 184 10.97 7.16 -6.28
C GLN A 184 11.88 7.35 -5.07
N LEU A 185 11.36 7.09 -3.86
CA LEU A 185 12.17 7.12 -2.64
C LEU A 185 13.28 6.04 -2.70
N GLN A 186 14.51 6.44 -2.42
CA GLN A 186 15.67 5.55 -2.41
C GLN A 186 16.26 5.44 -0.99
N PRO A 187 16.96 4.32 -0.66
CA PRO A 187 17.09 3.10 -1.45
C PRO A 187 15.76 2.33 -1.51
N LEU A 188 15.42 1.75 -2.67
CA LEU A 188 14.18 0.98 -2.82
C LEU A 188 14.27 -0.38 -2.10
N ILE A 189 15.42 -1.02 -2.18
CA ILE A 189 15.69 -2.27 -1.45
C ILE A 189 16.34 -1.91 -0.12
N ALA A 190 15.59 -2.08 0.97
CA ALA A 190 16.11 -1.84 2.30
C ALA A 190 17.06 -2.99 2.71
N ALA A 191 18.17 -2.65 3.37
CA ALA A 191 19.06 -3.65 3.94
C ALA A 191 18.29 -4.55 4.94
N CYS A 192 18.52 -5.87 4.89
CA CYS A 192 18.13 -6.76 5.98
C CYS A 192 18.97 -6.37 7.19
N VAL A 193 18.33 -5.96 8.28
CA VAL A 193 19.00 -5.87 9.58
C VAL A 193 19.07 -7.30 10.08
N THR A 194 20.11 -8.03 9.71
CA THR A 194 20.51 -9.24 10.41
C THR A 194 21.06 -8.78 11.75
N MET A 195 20.35 -9.01 12.82
CA MET A 195 20.93 -9.02 14.16
C MET A 195 21.78 -10.28 14.20
N ASP A 196 23.05 -10.16 13.91
CA ASP A 196 24.00 -11.24 14.15
C ASP A 196 24.00 -11.57 15.64
N ALA A 197 23.89 -12.86 15.94
CA ALA A 197 23.97 -13.40 17.29
C ALA A 197 25.33 -13.15 17.98
N LEU A 198 26.24 -12.38 17.37
CA LEU A 198 27.60 -12.11 17.79
C LEU A 198 27.93 -10.62 17.94
N GLY A 199 26.99 -9.70 17.80
CA GLY A 199 27.19 -8.28 18.17
C GLY A 199 28.20 -7.50 17.32
N GLU A 200 28.52 -7.95 16.12
CA GLU A 200 29.42 -7.23 15.20
C GLU A 200 28.65 -6.28 14.27
N GLN A 201 29.23 -5.09 14.04
CA GLN A 201 28.62 -4.06 13.20
C GLN A 201 28.52 -4.51 11.73
N PRO A 202 27.48 -4.08 10.98
CA PRO A 202 27.30 -4.45 9.59
C PRO A 202 28.49 -3.94 8.75
N ILE A 203 29.14 -4.84 8.02
CA ILE A 203 30.11 -4.48 6.98
C ILE A 203 29.32 -3.90 5.79
N ILE A 204 29.46 -2.60 5.56
CA ILE A 204 28.98 -1.94 4.36
C ILE A 204 30.03 -2.12 3.28
N HIS A 205 29.70 -2.85 2.23
CA HIS A 205 30.46 -2.89 0.98
C HIS A 205 29.74 -2.09 -0.10
#